data_f21d479691c947e62a1e0cc2e2d6a656
#
_entry.id   f21d479691c947e62a1e0cc2e2d6a656
#
_cell.length_a   1.000
_cell.length_b   1.000
_cell.length_c   1.000
_cell.angle_alpha   90.00
_cell.angle_beta   90.00
_cell.angle_gamma   90.00
#
_symmetry.space_group_name_H-M   'P 1'
#
loop_
_entity.id
_entity.type
_entity.pdbx_description
1 polymer ?
#
loop_
_entity_poly.entity_id
_entity_poly.type
_entity_poly.pdbx_seq_one_letter_code
_entity_poly.pdbx_strand_id
1 'polypeptide(L)'
;MITASAQPVEIAAPDEDGAVVHIDRRARFVTLGAVMLGMLLGSLDQTIVGTALPTIIGDLHGFERYSWVVTGYLVASTTMVPIFGKISDIYGRKWLYMLGIGVFLGGSMLCGQARTMDQLIAFRTIQGLGAGAMIPIAQAIIGDIFPPAERGKWQGLLFSVFGFAVIIGPTLGGWITDQLSWRWIFYVNVPLGAMALAAVFAAFPAHASVQRRHVIDWRGSVALIGAVVPLLIALSIGSTQPDAHNSFGWDSPQVLGLFAAAIVLGLAFVLIERRAAEPTMPLDIIRNPIFAVSAVITFVTMAGMYGAILYIPLFVQAVLGQSATDSGIILEPMMIGLIAVSILSGQLLSRTGRYKALAIIGTAVITAGLYLLSTMTVHTGNDELVRDMVVLGLGLGTSMALYTIVVQNVFSASRLGVVTASLAFFRSIGGAVGAALLGSVMIGRFTGDVQAGLAALPPAVTSHMGTLTNSAQVLMNATNTEITAALAPYGAPGAAIAAQLETIRNTGIASGISEVFAIGAGLMVVALVASLFLREIPLRTTNEETPAAGAVDAP
;
A
#
# COMPACT_ATOMS: atom_id res chain seq x y z
N MET A 1 23.02 54.95 10.04
CA MET A 1 21.75 54.54 10.62
C MET A 1 20.69 54.63 9.57
N ILE A 2 20.41 53.51 8.88
CA ILE A 2 19.23 53.35 8.00
C ILE A 2 18.67 51.97 8.37
N THR A 3 17.68 51.99 9.24
CA THR A 3 16.86 50.81 9.57
C THR A 3 15.84 50.62 8.43
N ALA A 4 16.13 49.75 7.48
CA ALA A 4 15.16 49.26 6.55
C ALA A 4 14.25 48.24 7.29
N SER A 5 13.04 48.65 7.65
CA SER A 5 11.98 47.77 8.09
C SER A 5 11.57 46.89 6.90
N ALA A 6 11.97 45.63 6.91
CA ALA A 6 11.44 44.64 5.98
C ALA A 6 9.95 44.44 6.29
N GLN A 7 9.10 45.03 5.51
CA GLN A 7 7.66 44.69 5.50
C GLN A 7 7.51 43.23 5.07
N PRO A 8 6.65 42.44 5.74
CA PRO A 8 6.37 41.08 5.31
C PRO A 8 5.71 41.12 3.93
N VAL A 9 6.28 40.39 2.97
CA VAL A 9 5.66 40.20 1.65
C VAL A 9 4.38 39.38 1.83
N GLU A 10 3.29 40.06 1.75
CA GLU A 10 1.93 39.55 1.87
C GLU A 10 1.55 38.99 0.48
N ILE A 11 1.60 37.67 0.34
CA ILE A 11 1.16 36.99 -0.90
C ILE A 11 -0.26 36.48 -0.67
N ALA A 12 -1.19 37.14 -1.30
CA ALA A 12 -2.60 36.81 -1.32
C ALA A 12 -2.91 35.81 -2.44
N ALA A 13 -3.68 34.76 -2.16
CA ALA A 13 -4.36 33.99 -3.18
C ALA A 13 -5.75 34.61 -3.40
N PRO A 14 -6.09 35.12 -4.60
CA PRO A 14 -7.40 35.71 -4.85
C PRO A 14 -8.47 34.60 -4.92
N ASP A 15 -9.59 34.81 -4.21
CA ASP A 15 -10.85 34.15 -4.51
C ASP A 15 -11.57 34.88 -5.67
N GLU A 16 -12.64 34.28 -6.22
CA GLU A 16 -13.38 34.84 -7.35
C GLU A 16 -14.04 36.22 -7.05
N ASP A 17 -14.13 36.60 -5.76
CA ASP A 17 -14.64 37.89 -5.30
C ASP A 17 -13.54 38.86 -4.85
N GLY A 18 -12.26 38.50 -4.99
CA GLY A 18 -11.12 39.36 -4.64
C GLY A 18 -10.84 39.49 -3.15
N ALA A 19 -11.47 38.68 -2.28
CA ALA A 19 -11.19 38.65 -0.86
C ALA A 19 -10.01 37.75 -0.56
N VAL A 20 -8.96 38.36 -0.03
CA VAL A 20 -7.71 37.66 0.35
C VAL A 20 -7.91 37.03 1.74
N VAL A 21 -7.94 35.72 1.81
CA VAL A 21 -7.96 35.03 3.10
C VAL A 21 -6.56 35.09 3.72
N HIS A 22 -6.37 36.04 4.64
CA HIS A 22 -5.14 36.16 5.41
C HIS A 22 -5.05 35.06 6.46
N ILE A 23 -4.34 33.98 6.16
CA ILE A 23 -3.97 32.98 7.16
C ILE A 23 -2.66 33.45 7.83
N ASP A 24 -2.72 33.73 9.13
CA ASP A 24 -1.55 34.09 9.92
C ASP A 24 -0.43 33.03 9.73
N ARG A 25 0.81 33.50 9.66
CA ARG A 25 1.99 32.64 9.46
C ARG A 25 2.04 31.50 10.49
N ARG A 26 1.69 31.79 11.75
CA ARG A 26 1.65 30.78 12.81
C ARG A 26 0.58 29.72 12.53
N ALA A 27 -0.61 30.13 12.11
CA ALA A 27 -1.69 29.20 11.78
C ALA A 27 -1.34 28.29 10.57
N ARG A 28 -0.61 28.80 9.56
CA ARG A 28 -0.12 27.98 8.42
C ARG A 28 0.79 26.85 8.90
N PHE A 29 1.78 27.14 9.76
CA PHE A 29 2.72 26.14 10.24
C PHE A 29 2.08 25.14 11.21
N VAL A 30 1.15 25.56 12.06
CA VAL A 30 0.42 24.66 12.95
C VAL A 30 -0.49 23.75 12.14
N THR A 31 -1.18 24.27 11.11
CA THR A 31 -1.98 23.47 10.17
C THR A 31 -1.10 22.45 9.42
N LEU A 32 0.05 22.87 8.93
CA LEU A 32 1.00 21.97 8.28
C LEU A 32 1.43 20.84 9.21
N GLY A 33 1.81 21.16 10.46
CA GLY A 33 2.18 20.16 11.47
C GLY A 33 1.04 19.19 11.78
N ALA A 34 -0.20 19.69 11.88
CA ALA A 34 -1.39 18.88 12.11
C ALA A 34 -1.68 17.92 10.93
N VAL A 35 -1.52 18.41 9.71
CA VAL A 35 -1.66 17.61 8.49
C VAL A 35 -0.56 16.55 8.39
N MET A 36 0.67 16.91 8.75
CA MET A 36 1.81 15.96 8.81
C MET A 36 1.57 14.86 9.85
N LEU A 37 1.02 15.19 11.02
CA LEU A 37 0.65 14.18 12.03
C LEU A 37 -0.41 13.22 11.52
N GLY A 38 -1.44 13.70 10.82
CA GLY A 38 -2.43 12.84 10.22
C GLY A 38 -1.82 11.92 9.15
N MET A 39 -0.94 12.45 8.30
CA MET A 39 -0.25 11.66 7.29
C MET A 39 0.71 10.63 7.90
N LEU A 40 1.41 11.00 8.98
CA LEU A 40 2.24 10.07 9.76
C LEU A 40 1.39 8.91 10.29
N LEU A 41 0.23 9.21 10.86
CA LEU A 41 -0.70 8.22 11.40
C LEU A 41 -1.09 7.17 10.34
N GLY A 42 -1.58 7.61 9.16
CA GLY A 42 -1.98 6.69 8.10
C GLY A 42 -0.82 5.88 7.51
N SER A 43 0.36 6.49 7.42
CA SER A 43 1.56 5.84 6.85
C SER A 43 2.18 4.84 7.83
N LEU A 44 2.23 5.21 9.11
CA LEU A 44 2.76 4.35 10.17
C LEU A 44 1.90 3.09 10.34
N ASP A 45 0.57 3.26 10.34
CA ASP A 45 -0.37 2.14 10.44
C ASP A 45 -0.19 1.10 9.33
N GLN A 46 0.08 1.53 8.10
CA GLN A 46 0.29 0.62 6.97
C GLN A 46 1.55 -0.25 7.14
N THR A 47 2.58 0.25 7.78
CA THR A 47 3.88 -0.43 7.91
C THR A 47 3.99 -1.24 9.20
N ILE A 48 3.44 -0.73 10.31
CA ILE A 48 3.43 -1.40 11.62
C ILE A 48 2.69 -2.75 11.55
N VAL A 49 1.57 -2.82 10.84
CA VAL A 49 0.73 -4.03 10.81
C VAL A 49 1.45 -5.20 10.16
N GLY A 50 2.30 -4.96 9.15
CA GLY A 50 3.01 -6.02 8.43
C GLY A 50 3.83 -6.93 9.35
N THR A 51 4.56 -6.37 10.30
CA THR A 51 5.43 -7.11 11.24
C THR A 51 4.65 -7.78 12.39
N ALA A 52 3.51 -7.22 12.77
CA ALA A 52 2.64 -7.79 13.79
C ALA A 52 1.72 -8.91 13.25
N LEU A 53 1.49 -8.94 11.95
CA LEU A 53 0.48 -9.79 11.33
C LEU A 53 0.68 -11.30 11.59
N PRO A 54 1.91 -11.86 11.55
CA PRO A 54 2.14 -13.26 11.90
C PRO A 54 1.71 -13.59 13.34
N THR A 55 2.03 -12.73 14.30
CA THR A 55 1.62 -12.89 15.71
C THR A 55 0.10 -12.78 15.88
N ILE A 56 -0.54 -11.83 15.15
CA ILE A 56 -2.00 -11.66 15.14
C ILE A 56 -2.69 -12.94 14.67
N ILE A 57 -2.16 -13.57 13.65
CA ILE A 57 -2.73 -14.81 13.10
C ILE A 57 -2.60 -15.95 14.08
N GLY A 58 -1.46 -16.09 14.75
CA GLY A 58 -1.29 -17.08 15.81
C GLY A 58 -2.32 -16.90 16.93
N ASP A 59 -2.61 -15.66 17.34
CA ASP A 59 -3.56 -15.34 18.41
C ASP A 59 -5.04 -15.51 17.98
N LEU A 60 -5.38 -15.14 16.74
CA LEU A 60 -6.76 -15.15 16.23
C LEU A 60 -7.09 -16.39 15.36
N HIS A 61 -6.13 -17.29 15.13
CA HIS A 61 -6.28 -18.52 14.34
C HIS A 61 -6.93 -18.30 12.96
N GLY A 62 -6.36 -17.40 12.15
CA GLY A 62 -6.95 -16.98 10.88
C GLY A 62 -5.98 -16.88 9.70
N PHE A 63 -5.06 -17.84 9.54
CA PHE A 63 -4.02 -17.84 8.50
C PHE A 63 -4.59 -17.72 7.07
N GLU A 64 -5.70 -18.39 6.78
CA GLU A 64 -6.37 -18.34 5.47
C GLU A 64 -6.77 -16.92 5.05
N ARG A 65 -6.96 -16.04 6.03
CA ARG A 65 -7.38 -14.66 5.85
C ARG A 65 -6.25 -13.66 6.07
N TYR A 66 -5.00 -14.15 6.04
CA TYR A 66 -3.80 -13.34 6.24
C TYR A 66 -3.80 -12.07 5.40
N SER A 67 -3.95 -12.21 4.09
CA SER A 67 -3.94 -11.10 3.15
C SER A 67 -5.13 -10.15 3.31
N TRP A 68 -6.29 -10.64 3.79
CA TRP A 68 -7.51 -9.86 3.93
C TRP A 68 -7.39 -8.69 4.91
N VAL A 69 -6.58 -8.83 5.96
CA VAL A 69 -6.35 -7.76 6.95
C VAL A 69 -5.75 -6.52 6.28
N VAL A 70 -4.87 -6.72 5.31
CA VAL A 70 -4.27 -5.63 4.53
C VAL A 70 -5.14 -5.28 3.32
N THR A 71 -5.64 -6.27 2.58
CA THR A 71 -6.46 -6.05 1.40
C THR A 71 -7.73 -5.27 1.74
N GLY A 72 -8.46 -5.62 2.80
CA GLY A 72 -9.67 -4.91 3.23
C GLY A 72 -9.41 -3.42 3.51
N TYR A 73 -8.31 -3.11 4.18
CA TYR A 73 -7.89 -1.74 4.42
C TYR A 73 -7.52 -1.00 3.12
N LEU A 74 -6.73 -1.63 2.25
CA LEU A 74 -6.30 -1.03 0.98
C LEU A 74 -7.47 -0.78 0.03
N VAL A 75 -8.40 -1.72 -0.08
CA VAL A 75 -9.63 -1.58 -0.88
C VAL A 75 -10.41 -0.37 -0.41
N ALA A 76 -10.72 -0.32 0.90
CA ALA A 76 -11.49 0.75 1.48
C ALA A 76 -10.80 2.12 1.32
N SER A 77 -9.50 2.19 1.61
CA SER A 77 -8.76 3.44 1.49
C SER A 77 -8.66 3.93 0.04
N THR A 78 -8.30 3.04 -0.88
CA THR A 78 -8.14 3.40 -2.31
C THR A 78 -9.42 3.87 -2.96
N THR A 79 -10.55 3.22 -2.65
CA THR A 79 -11.86 3.60 -3.20
C THR A 79 -12.36 4.94 -2.66
N MET A 80 -11.95 5.30 -1.46
CA MET A 80 -12.34 6.57 -0.83
C MET A 80 -11.49 7.77 -1.29
N VAL A 81 -10.27 7.56 -1.79
CA VAL A 81 -9.38 8.65 -2.25
C VAL A 81 -10.06 9.63 -3.21
N PRO A 82 -10.64 9.22 -4.34
CA PRO A 82 -11.26 10.15 -5.27
C PRO A 82 -12.53 10.79 -4.70
N ILE A 83 -13.26 10.07 -3.85
CA ILE A 83 -14.50 10.54 -3.22
C ILE A 83 -14.18 11.65 -2.23
N PHE A 84 -13.29 11.43 -1.29
CA PHE A 84 -12.92 12.42 -0.30
C PHE A 84 -12.19 13.62 -0.90
N GLY A 85 -11.41 13.41 -1.96
CA GLY A 85 -10.81 14.51 -2.72
C GLY A 85 -11.86 15.51 -3.16
N LYS A 86 -12.86 15.07 -3.92
CA LYS A 86 -13.94 15.93 -4.44
C LYS A 86 -14.90 16.46 -3.35
N ILE A 87 -15.31 15.60 -2.42
CA ILE A 87 -16.20 16.02 -1.33
C ILE A 87 -15.53 17.13 -0.49
N SER A 88 -14.20 17.05 -0.30
CA SER A 88 -13.47 18.06 0.45
C SER A 88 -13.45 19.44 -0.21
N ASP A 89 -13.51 19.47 -1.54
CA ASP A 89 -13.61 20.74 -2.28
C ASP A 89 -14.98 21.41 -2.14
N ILE A 90 -16.04 20.63 -1.87
CA ILE A 90 -17.42 21.12 -1.77
C ILE A 90 -17.80 21.49 -0.33
N TYR A 91 -17.56 20.58 0.62
CA TYR A 91 -17.99 20.74 2.02
C TYR A 91 -16.91 21.34 2.93
N GLY A 92 -15.73 21.60 2.37
CA GLY A 92 -14.61 22.17 3.11
C GLY A 92 -13.66 21.10 3.68
N ARG A 93 -12.37 21.39 3.56
CA ARG A 93 -11.29 20.42 3.86
C ARG A 93 -11.17 20.11 5.35
N LYS A 94 -11.40 21.09 6.22
CA LYS A 94 -11.28 20.95 7.68
C LYS A 94 -12.11 19.81 8.23
N TRP A 95 -13.42 19.89 8.01
CA TRP A 95 -14.38 18.95 8.61
C TRP A 95 -14.23 17.54 8.04
N LEU A 96 -13.95 17.44 6.74
CA LEU A 96 -13.75 16.14 6.11
C LEU A 96 -12.40 15.49 6.49
N TYR A 97 -11.36 16.29 6.70
CA TYR A 97 -10.11 15.79 7.23
C TYR A 97 -10.25 15.26 8.66
N MET A 98 -10.96 16.02 9.50
CA MET A 98 -11.28 15.61 10.88
C MET A 98 -12.18 14.36 10.90
N LEU A 99 -13.17 14.27 10.03
CA LEU A 99 -14.01 13.07 9.87
C LEU A 99 -13.16 11.87 9.48
N GLY A 100 -12.25 12.02 8.50
CA GLY A 100 -11.33 10.97 8.07
C GLY A 100 -10.47 10.45 9.22
N ILE A 101 -9.83 11.36 9.99
CA ILE A 101 -9.06 10.99 11.19
C ILE A 101 -9.97 10.34 12.23
N GLY A 102 -11.18 10.84 12.46
CA GLY A 102 -12.12 10.29 13.44
C GLY A 102 -12.56 8.87 13.09
N VAL A 103 -12.91 8.60 11.83
CA VAL A 103 -13.24 7.26 11.34
C VAL A 103 -12.04 6.32 11.43
N PHE A 104 -10.85 6.82 11.06
CA PHE A 104 -9.61 6.05 11.19
C PHE A 104 -9.34 5.65 12.65
N LEU A 105 -9.44 6.57 13.59
CA LEU A 105 -9.23 6.29 15.01
C LEU A 105 -10.29 5.34 15.58
N GLY A 106 -11.56 5.54 15.22
CA GLY A 106 -12.64 4.64 15.60
C GLY A 106 -12.37 3.22 15.13
N GLY A 107 -12.02 3.06 13.84
CA GLY A 107 -11.59 1.79 13.26
C GLY A 107 -10.37 1.19 13.96
N SER A 108 -9.37 2.02 14.28
CA SER A 108 -8.16 1.59 14.99
C SER A 108 -8.47 1.07 16.40
N MET A 109 -9.30 1.77 17.16
CA MET A 109 -9.72 1.30 18.49
C MET A 109 -10.49 -0.03 18.42
N LEU A 110 -11.33 -0.20 17.41
CA LEU A 110 -12.06 -1.46 17.19
C LEU A 110 -11.09 -2.59 16.80
N CYS A 111 -10.07 -2.32 15.95
CA CYS A 111 -9.04 -3.31 15.61
C CYS A 111 -8.31 -3.83 16.86
N GLY A 112 -7.95 -2.96 17.80
CA GLY A 112 -7.32 -3.35 19.06
C GLY A 112 -8.22 -4.23 19.96
N GLN A 113 -9.55 -4.20 19.76
CA GLN A 113 -10.52 -4.99 20.51
C GLN A 113 -10.95 -6.27 19.78
N ALA A 114 -10.45 -6.53 18.57
CA ALA A 114 -10.83 -7.69 17.78
C ALA A 114 -10.52 -9.00 18.51
N ARG A 115 -11.48 -9.93 18.46
CA ARG A 115 -11.40 -11.27 19.05
C ARG A 115 -11.41 -12.38 18.01
N THR A 116 -11.74 -12.05 16.77
CA THR A 116 -11.74 -12.96 15.64
C THR A 116 -11.13 -12.26 14.43
N MET A 117 -10.62 -13.04 13.49
CA MET A 117 -10.05 -12.53 12.24
C MET A 117 -11.07 -11.73 11.43
N ASP A 118 -12.34 -12.17 11.41
CA ASP A 118 -13.42 -11.46 10.70
C ASP A 118 -13.70 -10.08 11.28
N GLN A 119 -13.71 -9.97 12.61
CA GLN A 119 -13.83 -8.68 13.27
C GLN A 119 -12.66 -7.76 12.90
N LEU A 120 -11.44 -8.29 12.93
CA LEU A 120 -10.26 -7.50 12.58
C LEU A 120 -10.34 -6.99 11.13
N ILE A 121 -10.70 -7.85 10.18
CA ILE A 121 -10.86 -7.48 8.76
C ILE A 121 -11.95 -6.40 8.60
N ALA A 122 -13.11 -6.57 9.22
CA ALA A 122 -14.19 -5.60 9.18
C ALA A 122 -13.76 -4.25 9.77
N PHE A 123 -13.08 -4.27 10.91
CA PHE A 123 -12.60 -3.04 11.57
C PHE A 123 -11.46 -2.38 10.79
N ARG A 124 -10.56 -3.16 10.16
CA ARG A 124 -9.55 -2.66 9.22
C ARG A 124 -10.18 -1.99 7.99
N THR A 125 -11.29 -2.54 7.50
CA THR A 125 -12.05 -1.92 6.40
C THR A 125 -12.61 -0.56 6.81
N ILE A 126 -13.20 -0.46 8.01
CA ILE A 126 -13.66 0.84 8.57
C ILE A 126 -12.49 1.82 8.72
N GLN A 127 -11.38 1.36 9.27
CA GLN A 127 -10.16 2.18 9.42
C GLN A 127 -9.65 2.67 8.07
N GLY A 128 -9.66 1.81 7.05
CA GLY A 128 -9.29 2.14 5.67
C GLY A 128 -10.18 3.23 5.05
N LEU A 129 -11.50 3.24 5.32
CA LEU A 129 -12.38 4.33 4.87
C LEU A 129 -11.88 5.70 5.37
N GLY A 130 -11.46 5.78 6.64
CA GLY A 130 -10.88 7.01 7.20
C GLY A 130 -9.53 7.38 6.58
N ALA A 131 -8.66 6.38 6.39
CA ALA A 131 -7.33 6.57 5.80
C ALA A 131 -7.39 7.14 4.37
N GLY A 132 -8.39 6.73 3.58
CA GLY A 132 -8.61 7.21 2.22
C GLY A 132 -8.86 8.73 2.11
N ALA A 133 -9.26 9.37 3.21
CA ALA A 133 -9.41 10.83 3.28
C ALA A 133 -8.09 11.56 3.56
N MET A 134 -7.16 10.93 4.30
CA MET A 134 -6.03 11.64 4.91
C MET A 134 -5.03 12.16 3.88
N ILE A 135 -4.57 11.33 2.96
CA ILE A 135 -3.56 11.72 1.97
C ILE A 135 -4.07 12.76 0.96
N PRO A 136 -5.22 12.55 0.27
CA PRO A 136 -5.65 13.50 -0.75
C PRO A 136 -6.04 14.87 -0.14
N ILE A 137 -6.70 14.88 1.02
CA ILE A 137 -7.06 16.13 1.68
C ILE A 137 -5.81 16.84 2.21
N ALA A 138 -4.82 16.12 2.74
CA ALA A 138 -3.54 16.70 3.16
C ALA A 138 -2.83 17.43 2.02
N GLN A 139 -2.74 16.80 0.86
CA GLN A 139 -2.14 17.41 -0.33
C GLN A 139 -2.94 18.64 -0.82
N ALA A 140 -4.24 18.55 -0.74
CA ALA A 140 -5.12 19.64 -1.12
C ALA A 140 -5.00 20.85 -0.16
N ILE A 141 -4.92 20.62 1.16
CA ILE A 141 -4.69 21.67 2.17
C ILE A 141 -3.38 22.42 1.88
N ILE A 142 -2.30 21.72 1.50
CA ILE A 142 -1.05 22.41 1.11
C ILE A 142 -1.26 23.30 -0.12
N GLY A 143 -2.05 22.82 -1.09
CA GLY A 143 -2.40 23.62 -2.25
C GLY A 143 -3.15 24.90 -1.91
N ASP A 144 -3.93 24.90 -0.81
CA ASP A 144 -4.72 26.06 -0.39
C ASP A 144 -3.92 27.05 0.46
N ILE A 145 -3.03 26.56 1.34
CA ILE A 145 -2.32 27.41 2.32
C ILE A 145 -0.98 27.94 1.82
N PHE A 146 -0.41 27.35 0.75
CA PHE A 146 0.89 27.78 0.20
C PHE A 146 0.79 28.20 -1.27
N PRO A 147 1.50 29.27 -1.65
CA PRO A 147 1.54 29.73 -3.04
C PRO A 147 2.19 28.68 -3.96
N PRO A 148 1.86 28.66 -5.25
CA PRO A 148 2.36 27.65 -6.21
C PRO A 148 3.86 27.45 -6.18
N ALA A 149 4.65 28.53 -6.03
CA ALA A 149 6.11 28.48 -5.98
C ALA A 149 6.66 27.69 -4.78
N GLU A 150 5.93 27.62 -3.66
CA GLU A 150 6.35 26.94 -2.45
C GLU A 150 5.76 25.53 -2.30
N ARG A 151 4.71 25.19 -3.05
CA ARG A 151 4.00 23.91 -2.92
C ARG A 151 4.91 22.69 -3.03
N GLY A 152 5.86 22.73 -3.96
CA GLY A 152 6.81 21.64 -4.16
C GLY A 152 7.65 21.35 -2.90
N LYS A 153 8.12 22.40 -2.22
CA LYS A 153 8.87 22.29 -0.96
C LYS A 153 8.04 21.64 0.14
N TRP A 154 6.81 22.10 0.32
CA TRP A 154 5.95 21.63 1.42
C TRP A 154 5.35 20.25 1.14
N GLN A 155 5.08 19.92 -0.11
CA GLN A 155 4.75 18.54 -0.50
C GLN A 155 5.93 17.60 -0.28
N GLY A 156 7.16 18.02 -0.62
CA GLY A 156 8.36 17.25 -0.32
C GLY A 156 8.51 16.94 1.18
N LEU A 157 8.20 17.92 2.04
CA LEU A 157 8.20 17.73 3.49
C LEU A 157 7.12 16.73 3.93
N LEU A 158 5.91 16.75 3.34
CA LEU A 158 4.89 15.74 3.60
C LEU A 158 5.37 14.33 3.25
N PHE A 159 5.99 14.17 2.08
CA PHE A 159 6.53 12.87 1.69
C PHE A 159 7.68 12.39 2.56
N SER A 160 8.45 13.32 3.19
CA SER A 160 9.48 12.93 4.16
C SER A 160 8.89 12.29 5.42
N VAL A 161 7.68 12.69 5.82
CA VAL A 161 6.94 12.05 6.93
C VAL A 161 6.55 10.62 6.57
N PHE A 162 6.11 10.40 5.34
CA PHE A 162 5.88 9.05 4.85
C PHE A 162 7.16 8.20 4.90
N GLY A 163 8.28 8.75 4.42
CA GLY A 163 9.58 8.09 4.49
C GLY A 163 10.00 7.71 5.91
N PHE A 164 9.79 8.62 6.87
CA PHE A 164 10.05 8.36 8.29
C PHE A 164 9.18 7.21 8.84
N ALA A 165 7.88 7.22 8.53
CA ALA A 165 6.96 6.14 8.93
C ALA A 165 7.36 4.79 8.34
N VAL A 166 7.83 4.77 7.10
CA VAL A 166 8.25 3.55 6.39
C VAL A 166 9.50 2.93 7.01
N ILE A 167 10.45 3.75 7.50
CA ILE A 167 11.66 3.24 8.18
C ILE A 167 11.31 2.72 9.58
N ILE A 168 10.63 3.53 10.39
CA ILE A 168 10.43 3.21 11.81
C ILE A 168 9.30 2.20 12.01
N GLY A 169 8.31 2.19 11.11
CA GLY A 169 7.10 1.39 11.25
C GLY A 169 7.34 -0.09 11.54
N PRO A 170 8.11 -0.81 10.71
CA PRO A 170 8.33 -2.24 10.90
C PRO A 170 8.97 -2.57 12.25
N THR A 171 10.04 -1.89 12.63
CA THR A 171 10.73 -2.13 13.91
C THR A 171 9.88 -1.73 15.10
N LEU A 172 9.19 -0.58 15.03
CA LEU A 172 8.28 -0.15 16.08
C LEU A 172 7.10 -1.13 16.24
N GLY A 173 6.55 -1.62 15.13
CA GLY A 173 5.48 -2.61 15.12
C GLY A 173 5.90 -3.93 15.74
N GLY A 174 7.08 -4.42 15.39
CA GLY A 174 7.69 -5.61 15.98
C GLY A 174 7.91 -5.44 17.48
N TRP A 175 8.57 -4.34 17.90
CA TRP A 175 8.85 -4.05 19.30
C TRP A 175 7.57 -3.94 20.16
N ILE A 176 6.55 -3.23 19.69
CA ILE A 176 5.26 -3.14 20.38
C ILE A 176 4.62 -4.52 20.52
N THR A 177 4.70 -5.34 19.48
CA THR A 177 4.12 -6.69 19.46
C THR A 177 4.80 -7.61 20.46
N ASP A 178 6.14 -7.57 20.55
CA ASP A 178 6.93 -8.43 21.43
C ASP A 178 6.86 -7.99 22.90
N GLN A 179 6.90 -6.67 23.18
CA GLN A 179 7.01 -6.14 24.55
C GLN A 179 5.67 -5.88 25.24
N LEU A 180 4.62 -5.62 24.47
CA LEU A 180 3.31 -5.27 25.01
C LEU A 180 2.25 -6.27 24.55
N SER A 181 1.71 -6.07 23.37
CA SER A 181 0.75 -6.94 22.67
C SER A 181 0.55 -6.35 21.28
N TRP A 182 0.25 -7.18 20.29
CA TRP A 182 -0.09 -6.72 18.94
C TRP A 182 -1.26 -5.71 18.94
N ARG A 183 -2.15 -5.74 19.92
CA ARG A 183 -3.29 -4.81 20.03
C ARG A 183 -2.84 -3.35 20.17
N TRP A 184 -1.67 -3.12 20.77
CA TRP A 184 -1.12 -1.78 20.97
C TRP A 184 -0.64 -1.13 19.68
N ILE A 185 -0.38 -1.88 18.60
CA ILE A 185 -0.08 -1.29 17.29
C ILE A 185 -1.25 -0.44 16.76
N PHE A 186 -2.47 -0.76 17.18
CA PHE A 186 -3.67 0.01 16.86
C PHE A 186 -3.93 1.14 17.86
N TYR A 187 -3.68 0.89 19.15
CA TYR A 187 -3.91 1.92 20.19
C TYR A 187 -2.89 3.05 20.15
N VAL A 188 -1.68 2.84 19.64
CA VAL A 188 -0.68 3.91 19.44
C VAL A 188 -1.18 5.02 18.51
N ASN A 189 -2.11 4.70 17.62
CA ASN A 189 -2.75 5.67 16.75
C ASN A 189 -3.66 6.66 17.51
N VAL A 190 -4.19 6.28 18.67
CA VAL A 190 -5.17 7.10 19.41
C VAL A 190 -4.57 8.41 19.92
N PRO A 191 -3.45 8.41 20.70
CA PRO A 191 -2.84 9.66 21.15
C PRO A 191 -2.35 10.53 19.99
N LEU A 192 -1.74 9.94 18.94
CA LEU A 192 -1.28 10.69 17.77
C LEU A 192 -2.43 11.33 17.01
N GLY A 193 -3.50 10.59 16.79
CA GLY A 193 -4.68 11.09 16.08
C GLY A 193 -5.47 12.09 16.90
N ALA A 194 -5.55 11.94 18.22
CA ALA A 194 -6.16 12.94 19.08
C ALA A 194 -5.39 14.28 19.04
N MET A 195 -4.06 14.23 19.03
CA MET A 195 -3.22 15.42 18.84
C MET A 195 -3.44 16.04 17.45
N ALA A 196 -3.51 15.22 16.38
CA ALA A 196 -3.80 15.71 15.04
C ALA A 196 -5.17 16.39 14.96
N LEU A 197 -6.22 15.76 15.52
CA LEU A 197 -7.59 16.33 15.59
C LEU A 197 -7.61 17.66 16.35
N ALA A 198 -6.99 17.71 17.53
CA ALA A 198 -6.92 18.93 18.34
C ALA A 198 -6.19 20.06 17.59
N ALA A 199 -5.08 19.74 16.93
CA ALA A 199 -4.31 20.72 16.18
C ALA A 199 -5.06 21.21 14.92
N VAL A 200 -5.74 20.33 14.17
CA VAL A 200 -6.59 20.72 13.03
C VAL A 200 -7.76 21.58 13.50
N PHE A 201 -8.41 21.18 14.59
CA PHE A 201 -9.55 21.92 15.14
C PHE A 201 -9.15 23.34 15.54
N ALA A 202 -8.03 23.49 16.23
CA ALA A 202 -7.55 24.77 16.77
C ALA A 202 -6.96 25.71 15.70
N ALA A 203 -6.22 25.14 14.73
CA ALA A 203 -5.38 25.96 13.85
C ALA A 203 -5.93 26.13 12.43
N PHE A 204 -6.72 25.18 11.92
CA PHE A 204 -7.20 25.26 10.54
C PHE A 204 -8.47 26.11 10.46
N PRO A 205 -8.47 27.24 9.70
CA PRO A 205 -9.65 28.10 9.56
C PRO A 205 -10.80 27.37 8.86
N ALA A 206 -12.01 27.50 9.39
CA ALA A 206 -13.20 26.84 8.81
C ALA A 206 -13.55 27.33 7.39
N HIS A 207 -13.13 28.55 7.04
CA HIS A 207 -13.46 29.23 5.78
C HIS A 207 -12.33 29.19 4.73
N ALA A 208 -11.27 28.42 4.95
CA ALA A 208 -10.11 28.36 4.04
C ALA A 208 -10.36 27.58 2.74
N SER A 209 -11.57 27.11 2.48
CA SER A 209 -11.90 26.44 1.23
C SER A 209 -12.65 27.38 0.29
N VAL A 210 -12.04 27.63 -0.86
CA VAL A 210 -12.75 28.24 -2.00
C VAL A 210 -13.82 27.23 -2.44
N GLN A 211 -15.09 27.57 -2.26
CA GLN A 211 -16.21 26.77 -2.75
C GLN A 211 -16.24 26.81 -4.28
N ARG A 212 -15.45 25.98 -4.93
CA ARG A 212 -15.62 25.76 -6.37
C ARG A 212 -16.86 24.89 -6.57
N ARG A 213 -17.76 25.31 -7.44
CA ARG A 213 -18.90 24.48 -7.87
C ARG A 213 -18.40 23.36 -8.77
N HIS A 214 -17.86 22.30 -8.15
CA HIS A 214 -17.51 21.07 -8.86
C HIS A 214 -18.69 20.11 -8.89
N VAL A 215 -18.92 19.51 -10.03
CA VAL A 215 -19.92 18.45 -10.18
C VAL A 215 -19.26 17.12 -9.81
N ILE A 216 -19.77 16.47 -8.76
CA ILE A 216 -19.26 15.14 -8.37
C ILE A 216 -19.80 14.11 -9.35
N ASP A 217 -18.91 13.34 -9.97
CA ASP A 217 -19.30 12.16 -10.72
C ASP A 217 -19.56 10.98 -9.77
N TRP A 218 -20.72 11.00 -9.12
CA TRP A 218 -21.15 9.90 -8.25
C TRP A 218 -21.30 8.58 -9.00
N ARG A 219 -21.74 8.64 -10.27
CA ARG A 219 -21.95 7.46 -11.09
C ARG A 219 -20.63 6.79 -11.44
N GLY A 220 -19.64 7.56 -11.85
CA GLY A 220 -18.29 7.08 -12.09
C GLY A 220 -17.64 6.52 -10.82
N SER A 221 -17.75 7.25 -9.69
CA SER A 221 -17.21 6.79 -8.40
C SER A 221 -17.83 5.46 -7.94
N VAL A 222 -19.15 5.32 -8.00
CA VAL A 222 -19.85 4.08 -7.63
C VAL A 222 -19.50 2.93 -8.59
N ALA A 223 -19.40 3.19 -9.90
CA ALA A 223 -19.00 2.19 -10.87
C ALA A 223 -17.55 1.73 -10.67
N LEU A 224 -16.64 2.65 -10.33
CA LEU A 224 -15.26 2.33 -10.01
C LEU A 224 -15.14 1.44 -8.76
N ILE A 225 -15.83 1.79 -7.67
CA ILE A 225 -15.91 0.96 -6.47
C ILE A 225 -16.48 -0.41 -6.80
N GLY A 226 -17.60 -0.43 -7.55
CA GLY A 226 -18.25 -1.65 -7.98
C GLY A 226 -17.41 -2.51 -8.91
N ALA A 227 -16.41 -1.96 -9.60
CA ALA A 227 -15.45 -2.72 -10.39
C ALA A 227 -14.29 -3.26 -9.53
N VAL A 228 -13.75 -2.42 -8.65
CA VAL A 228 -12.55 -2.75 -7.86
C VAL A 228 -12.86 -3.75 -6.75
N VAL A 229 -13.96 -3.56 -6.02
CA VAL A 229 -14.31 -4.42 -4.86
C VAL A 229 -14.54 -5.88 -5.27
N PRO A 230 -15.41 -6.20 -6.27
CA PRO A 230 -15.57 -7.59 -6.71
C PRO A 230 -14.29 -8.20 -7.28
N LEU A 231 -13.46 -7.41 -7.99
CA LEU A 231 -12.17 -7.88 -8.48
C LEU A 231 -11.27 -8.35 -7.32
N LEU A 232 -11.14 -7.54 -6.30
CA LEU A 232 -10.27 -7.85 -5.16
C LEU A 232 -10.83 -9.00 -4.31
N ILE A 233 -12.16 -9.09 -4.16
CA ILE A 233 -12.80 -10.22 -3.52
C ILE A 233 -12.53 -11.50 -4.33
N ALA A 234 -12.73 -11.48 -5.65
CA ALA A 234 -12.49 -12.64 -6.51
C ALA A 234 -11.05 -13.15 -6.38
N LEU A 235 -10.07 -12.23 -6.42
CA LEU A 235 -8.65 -12.56 -6.26
C LEU A 235 -8.31 -13.11 -4.88
N SER A 236 -9.02 -12.69 -3.84
CA SER A 236 -8.77 -13.12 -2.46
C SER A 236 -9.41 -14.46 -2.10
N ILE A 237 -10.58 -14.80 -2.68
CA ILE A 237 -11.28 -16.06 -2.41
C ILE A 237 -10.95 -17.15 -3.43
N GLY A 238 -10.38 -16.79 -4.59
CA GLY A 238 -9.95 -17.73 -5.62
C GLY A 238 -8.76 -18.56 -5.13
N SER A 239 -8.80 -19.87 -5.35
CA SER A 239 -7.73 -20.78 -4.94
C SER A 239 -7.57 -21.92 -5.95
N THR A 240 -6.34 -22.42 -6.06
CA THR A 240 -6.04 -23.68 -6.78
C THR A 240 -6.33 -24.91 -5.93
N GLN A 241 -6.42 -24.73 -4.61
CA GLN A 241 -6.77 -25.76 -3.62
C GLN A 241 -7.96 -25.27 -2.81
N PRO A 242 -9.20 -25.33 -3.38
CA PRO A 242 -10.39 -24.85 -2.70
C PRO A 242 -10.69 -25.69 -1.45
N ASP A 243 -11.08 -25.00 -0.38
CA ASP A 243 -11.66 -25.64 0.79
C ASP A 243 -13.17 -25.44 0.87
N ALA A 244 -13.84 -26.24 1.72
CA ALA A 244 -15.29 -26.23 1.78
C ALA A 244 -15.90 -24.94 2.38
N HIS A 245 -15.12 -24.07 3.00
CA HIS A 245 -15.63 -22.96 3.81
C HIS A 245 -15.18 -21.56 3.39
N ASN A 246 -13.92 -21.39 2.90
CA ASN A 246 -13.31 -20.05 2.76
C ASN A 246 -12.69 -19.76 1.40
N SER A 247 -12.43 -20.77 0.57
CA SER A 247 -11.85 -20.60 -0.76
C SER A 247 -12.61 -21.37 -1.82
N PHE A 248 -12.68 -20.79 -3.00
CA PHE A 248 -13.40 -21.34 -4.14
C PHE A 248 -12.41 -21.56 -5.29
N GLY A 249 -12.64 -22.62 -6.07
CA GLY A 249 -11.87 -22.82 -7.29
C GLY A 249 -11.98 -21.61 -8.23
N TRP A 250 -10.92 -21.34 -8.98
CA TRP A 250 -10.90 -20.24 -9.96
C TRP A 250 -12.00 -20.33 -11.02
N ASP A 251 -12.50 -21.55 -11.29
CA ASP A 251 -13.58 -21.87 -12.20
C ASP A 251 -14.98 -21.88 -11.55
N SER A 252 -15.05 -21.60 -10.24
CA SER A 252 -16.32 -21.60 -9.50
C SER A 252 -17.25 -20.48 -9.97
N PRO A 253 -18.59 -20.68 -9.94
CA PRO A 253 -19.56 -19.65 -10.29
C PRO A 253 -19.42 -18.37 -9.47
N GLN A 254 -19.00 -18.48 -8.20
CA GLN A 254 -18.80 -17.37 -7.29
C GLN A 254 -17.65 -16.48 -7.77
N VAL A 255 -16.48 -17.06 -8.06
CA VAL A 255 -15.28 -16.34 -8.53
C VAL A 255 -15.53 -15.76 -9.94
N LEU A 256 -16.08 -16.56 -10.84
CA LEU A 256 -16.42 -16.10 -12.20
C LEU A 256 -17.49 -15.01 -12.18
N GLY A 257 -18.50 -15.11 -11.32
CA GLY A 257 -19.51 -14.08 -11.14
C GLY A 257 -18.94 -12.75 -10.64
N LEU A 258 -17.99 -12.79 -9.72
CA LEU A 258 -17.30 -11.60 -9.25
C LEU A 258 -16.40 -10.98 -10.32
N PHE A 259 -15.67 -11.78 -11.10
CA PHE A 259 -14.92 -11.28 -12.26
C PHE A 259 -15.84 -10.66 -13.32
N ALA A 260 -16.96 -11.31 -13.62
CA ALA A 260 -17.95 -10.78 -14.55
C ALA A 260 -18.52 -9.43 -14.04
N ALA A 261 -18.86 -9.34 -12.76
CA ALA A 261 -19.31 -8.09 -12.13
C ALA A 261 -18.24 -7.00 -12.23
N ALA A 262 -16.97 -7.32 -11.92
CA ALA A 262 -15.86 -6.38 -12.03
C ALA A 262 -15.68 -5.87 -13.46
N ILE A 263 -15.74 -6.74 -14.45
CA ILE A 263 -15.63 -6.37 -15.87
C ILE A 263 -16.81 -5.50 -16.32
N VAL A 264 -18.05 -5.90 -16.01
CA VAL A 264 -19.26 -5.16 -16.41
C VAL A 264 -19.26 -3.76 -15.78
N LEU A 265 -18.96 -3.66 -14.49
CA LEU A 265 -18.91 -2.36 -13.80
C LEU A 265 -17.69 -1.52 -14.22
N GLY A 266 -16.56 -2.16 -14.56
CA GLY A 266 -15.42 -1.48 -15.15
C GLY A 266 -15.72 -0.90 -16.54
N LEU A 267 -16.44 -1.64 -17.38
CA LEU A 267 -16.92 -1.13 -18.67
C LEU A 267 -17.95 0.00 -18.47
N ALA A 268 -18.87 -0.16 -17.51
CA ALA A 268 -19.81 0.90 -17.14
C ALA A 268 -19.07 2.17 -16.67
N PHE A 269 -18.03 2.02 -15.84
CA PHE A 269 -17.17 3.13 -15.42
C PHE A 269 -16.58 3.85 -16.64
N VAL A 270 -15.97 3.14 -17.58
CA VAL A 270 -15.38 3.74 -18.79
C VAL A 270 -16.46 4.46 -19.64
N LEU A 271 -17.66 3.92 -19.74
CA LEU A 271 -18.75 4.56 -20.48
C LEU A 271 -19.28 5.83 -19.78
N ILE A 272 -19.35 5.83 -18.45
CA ILE A 272 -19.74 6.98 -17.63
C ILE A 272 -18.69 8.08 -17.75
N GLU A 273 -17.41 7.74 -17.57
CA GLU A 273 -16.29 8.69 -17.66
C GLU A 273 -16.19 9.39 -19.01
N ARG A 274 -16.55 8.69 -20.10
CA ARG A 274 -16.62 9.31 -21.44
C ARG A 274 -17.64 10.42 -21.57
N ARG A 275 -18.66 10.44 -20.70
CA ARG A 275 -19.78 11.37 -20.75
C ARG A 275 -19.79 12.34 -19.56
N ALA A 276 -18.95 12.12 -18.58
CA ALA A 276 -18.86 12.94 -17.39
C ALA A 276 -18.34 14.35 -17.75
N ALA A 277 -18.99 15.40 -17.24
CA ALA A 277 -18.54 16.77 -17.40
C ALA A 277 -17.21 17.01 -16.67
N GLU A 278 -17.04 16.41 -15.50
CA GLU A 278 -15.82 16.42 -14.72
C GLU A 278 -15.44 14.98 -14.35
N PRO A 279 -14.73 14.25 -15.23
CA PRO A 279 -14.40 12.86 -15.00
C PRO A 279 -13.47 12.72 -13.78
N THR A 280 -13.67 11.62 -13.02
CA THR A 280 -12.80 11.26 -11.88
C THR A 280 -11.41 10.84 -12.37
N MET A 281 -11.36 10.14 -13.50
CA MET A 281 -10.13 9.71 -14.18
C MET A 281 -10.25 9.91 -15.69
N PRO A 282 -9.80 11.06 -16.23
CA PRO A 282 -9.91 11.35 -17.66
C PRO A 282 -9.22 10.30 -18.53
N LEU A 283 -9.97 9.72 -19.45
CA LEU A 283 -9.50 8.58 -20.28
C LEU A 283 -8.37 8.95 -21.26
N ASP A 284 -8.23 10.24 -21.61
CA ASP A 284 -7.13 10.73 -22.42
C ASP A 284 -5.77 10.64 -21.69
N ILE A 285 -5.76 10.73 -20.35
CA ILE A 285 -4.58 10.48 -19.53
C ILE A 285 -4.13 9.02 -19.69
N ILE A 286 -5.06 8.08 -19.58
CA ILE A 286 -4.76 6.64 -19.69
C ILE A 286 -4.29 6.27 -21.12
N ARG A 287 -4.80 6.97 -22.14
CA ARG A 287 -4.40 6.74 -23.54
C ARG A 287 -2.99 7.27 -23.86
N ASN A 288 -2.44 8.12 -23.02
CA ASN A 288 -1.07 8.57 -23.19
C ASN A 288 -0.09 7.42 -22.93
N PRO A 289 0.77 7.04 -23.89
CA PRO A 289 1.62 5.86 -23.75
C PRO A 289 2.63 5.98 -22.62
N ILE A 290 3.09 7.18 -22.27
CA ILE A 290 4.02 7.40 -21.15
C ILE A 290 3.29 7.16 -19.83
N PHE A 291 2.06 7.66 -19.71
CA PHE A 291 1.22 7.40 -18.52
C PHE A 291 0.90 5.92 -18.40
N ALA A 292 0.44 5.28 -19.47
CA ALA A 292 0.05 3.86 -19.45
C ALA A 292 1.20 2.95 -19.02
N VAL A 293 2.39 3.14 -19.60
CA VAL A 293 3.61 2.39 -19.22
C VAL A 293 3.97 2.66 -17.76
N SER A 294 3.96 3.92 -17.33
CA SER A 294 4.26 4.30 -15.94
C SER A 294 3.26 3.69 -14.95
N ALA A 295 1.98 3.67 -15.29
CA ALA A 295 0.91 3.09 -14.47
C ALA A 295 1.09 1.58 -14.32
N VAL A 296 1.39 0.85 -15.41
CA VAL A 296 1.65 -0.60 -15.37
C VAL A 296 2.86 -0.90 -14.49
N ILE A 297 3.98 -0.20 -14.69
CA ILE A 297 5.19 -0.45 -13.90
C ILE A 297 4.95 -0.15 -12.43
N THR A 298 4.29 0.98 -12.13
CA THR A 298 4.00 1.36 -10.74
C THR A 298 3.03 0.37 -10.07
N PHE A 299 2.03 -0.12 -10.80
CA PHE A 299 1.10 -1.14 -10.34
C PHE A 299 1.83 -2.42 -9.93
N VAL A 300 2.66 -2.97 -10.83
CA VAL A 300 3.40 -4.22 -10.57
C VAL A 300 4.45 -4.04 -9.47
N THR A 301 5.15 -2.89 -9.45
CA THR A 301 6.12 -2.56 -8.39
C THR A 301 5.48 -2.58 -7.02
N MET A 302 4.27 -2.03 -6.89
CA MET A 302 3.54 -2.02 -5.62
C MET A 302 3.09 -3.41 -5.20
N ALA A 303 2.66 -4.24 -6.13
CA ALA A 303 2.33 -5.63 -5.84
C ALA A 303 3.53 -6.37 -5.24
N GLY A 304 4.72 -6.23 -5.83
CA GLY A 304 5.97 -6.82 -5.32
C GLY A 304 6.37 -6.28 -3.95
N MET A 305 6.26 -4.96 -3.73
CA MET A 305 6.58 -4.33 -2.45
C MET A 305 5.68 -4.85 -1.31
N TYR A 306 4.37 -4.95 -1.55
CA TYR A 306 3.46 -5.50 -0.54
C TYR A 306 3.71 -6.99 -0.30
N GLY A 307 4.14 -7.74 -1.32
CA GLY A 307 4.63 -9.10 -1.14
C GLY A 307 5.77 -9.18 -0.12
N ALA A 308 6.78 -8.32 -0.24
CA ALA A 308 7.87 -8.29 0.73
C ALA A 308 7.41 -7.87 2.14
N ILE A 309 6.63 -6.80 2.25
CA ILE A 309 6.13 -6.29 3.54
C ILE A 309 5.29 -7.35 4.29
N LEU A 310 4.52 -8.16 3.58
CA LEU A 310 3.65 -9.17 4.18
C LEU A 310 4.39 -10.47 4.49
N TYR A 311 5.15 -10.99 3.52
CA TYR A 311 5.63 -12.38 3.60
C TYR A 311 7.03 -12.52 4.20
N ILE A 312 7.87 -11.47 4.19
CA ILE A 312 9.16 -11.53 4.90
C ILE A 312 8.97 -11.64 6.41
N PRO A 313 8.11 -10.86 7.08
CA PRO A 313 7.83 -11.07 8.50
C PRO A 313 7.27 -12.46 8.80
N LEU A 314 6.40 -12.98 7.94
CA LEU A 314 5.87 -14.33 8.08
C LEU A 314 6.99 -15.37 8.01
N PHE A 315 7.92 -15.26 7.06
CA PHE A 315 9.05 -16.16 6.94
C PHE A 315 9.95 -16.09 8.18
N VAL A 316 10.31 -14.89 8.62
CA VAL A 316 11.21 -14.68 9.77
C VAL A 316 10.60 -15.24 11.06
N GLN A 317 9.31 -15.01 11.30
CA GLN A 317 8.65 -15.47 12.53
C GLN A 317 8.27 -16.94 12.47
N ALA A 318 7.69 -17.43 11.37
CA ALA A 318 7.17 -18.80 11.30
C ALA A 318 8.22 -19.84 10.92
N VAL A 319 9.19 -19.50 10.05
CA VAL A 319 10.21 -20.43 9.56
C VAL A 319 11.49 -20.33 10.37
N LEU A 320 12.00 -19.10 10.59
CA LEU A 320 13.24 -18.90 11.36
C LEU A 320 13.01 -18.86 12.87
N GLY A 321 11.75 -18.79 13.34
CA GLY A 321 11.41 -18.76 14.76
C GLY A 321 11.87 -17.50 15.50
N GLN A 322 12.12 -16.41 14.78
CA GLN A 322 12.61 -15.15 15.33
C GLN A 322 11.44 -14.26 15.80
N SER A 323 11.77 -13.18 16.50
CA SER A 323 10.78 -12.25 17.03
C SER A 323 10.14 -11.36 15.96
N ALA A 324 9.02 -10.71 16.30
CA ALA A 324 8.42 -9.70 15.43
C ALA A 324 9.35 -8.48 15.27
N THR A 325 10.13 -8.13 16.30
CA THR A 325 11.15 -7.08 16.24
C THR A 325 12.24 -7.42 15.22
N ASP A 326 12.77 -8.65 15.23
CA ASP A 326 13.79 -9.09 14.27
C ASP A 326 13.26 -9.01 12.84
N SER A 327 12.01 -9.40 12.60
CA SER A 327 11.38 -9.27 11.29
C SER A 327 11.27 -7.82 10.81
N GLY A 328 11.05 -6.87 11.74
CA GLY A 328 11.08 -5.44 11.47
C GLY A 328 12.48 -4.97 11.04
N ILE A 329 13.51 -5.37 11.79
CA ILE A 329 14.92 -5.04 11.51
C ILE A 329 15.35 -5.57 10.14
N ILE A 330 14.92 -6.77 9.75
CA ILE A 330 15.23 -7.36 8.44
C ILE A 330 14.57 -6.57 7.28
N LEU A 331 13.43 -5.91 7.51
CA LEU A 331 12.80 -5.03 6.51
C LEU A 331 13.47 -3.65 6.40
N GLU A 332 14.16 -3.15 7.43
CA GLU A 332 14.77 -1.82 7.43
C GLU A 332 15.74 -1.57 6.26
N PRO A 333 16.65 -2.48 5.88
CA PRO A 333 17.55 -2.27 4.76
C PRO A 333 16.82 -1.97 3.44
N MET A 334 15.68 -2.64 3.19
CA MET A 334 14.83 -2.35 2.04
C MET A 334 14.26 -0.92 2.11
N MET A 335 13.77 -0.50 3.27
CA MET A 335 13.18 0.83 3.45
C MET A 335 14.22 1.95 3.35
N ILE A 336 15.40 1.75 3.93
CA ILE A 336 16.52 2.68 3.84
C ILE A 336 16.99 2.79 2.37
N GLY A 337 17.16 1.67 1.69
CA GLY A 337 17.52 1.62 0.27
C GLY A 337 16.52 2.36 -0.61
N LEU A 338 15.21 2.13 -0.37
CA LEU A 338 14.12 2.80 -1.07
C LEU A 338 14.24 4.33 -0.94
N ILE A 339 14.43 4.86 0.27
CA ILE A 339 14.49 6.31 0.48
C ILE A 339 15.79 6.90 -0.08
N ALA A 340 16.93 6.28 0.20
CA ALA A 340 18.23 6.76 -0.26
C ALA A 340 18.28 6.84 -1.80
N VAL A 341 17.84 5.78 -2.48
CA VAL A 341 17.84 5.75 -3.95
C VAL A 341 16.73 6.62 -4.54
N SER A 342 15.60 6.80 -3.87
CA SER A 342 14.56 7.74 -4.32
C SER A 342 15.10 9.17 -4.41
N ILE A 343 15.87 9.60 -3.39
CA ILE A 343 16.53 10.91 -3.39
C ILE A 343 17.60 10.99 -4.47
N LEU A 344 18.46 9.98 -4.58
CA LEU A 344 19.54 9.94 -5.57
C LEU A 344 19.00 9.93 -7.01
N SER A 345 17.98 9.11 -7.27
CA SER A 345 17.36 9.01 -8.60
C SER A 345 16.66 10.31 -8.99
N GLY A 346 16.01 11.00 -8.05
CA GLY A 346 15.43 12.32 -8.27
C GLY A 346 16.49 13.38 -8.60
N GLN A 347 17.62 13.38 -7.87
CA GLN A 347 18.75 14.28 -8.17
C GLN A 347 19.42 13.97 -9.52
N LEU A 348 19.62 12.69 -9.83
CA LEU A 348 20.22 12.28 -11.09
C LEU A 348 19.31 12.65 -12.26
N LEU A 349 18.01 12.44 -12.09
CA LEU A 349 17.00 12.84 -13.07
C LEU A 349 17.00 14.35 -13.32
N SER A 350 17.02 15.16 -12.26
CA SER A 350 17.04 16.63 -12.40
C SER A 350 18.30 17.16 -13.08
N ARG A 351 19.45 16.46 -12.92
CA ARG A 351 20.72 16.85 -13.53
C ARG A 351 20.88 16.37 -14.99
N THR A 352 20.38 15.16 -15.27
CA THR A 352 20.61 14.53 -16.60
C THR A 352 19.46 14.73 -17.56
N GLY A 353 18.24 14.96 -17.04
CA GLY A 353 17.01 14.99 -17.83
C GLY A 353 16.61 13.63 -18.43
N ARG A 354 17.40 12.57 -18.18
CA ARG A 354 17.23 11.24 -18.79
C ARG A 354 16.60 10.28 -17.82
N TYR A 355 15.33 9.94 -18.03
CA TYR A 355 14.59 9.03 -17.14
C TYR A 355 14.50 7.59 -17.64
N LYS A 356 14.63 7.34 -18.94
CA LYS A 356 14.46 5.99 -19.52
C LYS A 356 15.50 5.01 -18.99
N ALA A 357 16.77 5.41 -18.93
CA ALA A 357 17.82 4.56 -18.38
C ALA A 357 17.58 4.21 -16.92
N LEU A 358 17.16 5.19 -16.11
CA LEU A 358 16.81 4.99 -14.70
C LEU A 358 15.60 4.06 -14.55
N ALA A 359 14.57 4.19 -15.40
CA ALA A 359 13.41 3.32 -15.42
C ALA A 359 13.80 1.86 -15.68
N ILE A 360 14.63 1.61 -16.70
CA ILE A 360 15.10 0.27 -17.06
C ILE A 360 15.96 -0.34 -15.94
N ILE A 361 16.94 0.41 -15.43
CA ILE A 361 17.85 -0.06 -14.36
C ILE A 361 17.03 -0.34 -13.10
N GLY A 362 16.18 0.59 -12.66
CA GLY A 362 15.35 0.42 -11.46
C GLY A 362 14.45 -0.80 -11.55
N THR A 363 13.76 -0.99 -12.68
CA THR A 363 12.89 -2.14 -12.91
C THR A 363 13.67 -3.46 -12.94
N ALA A 364 14.87 -3.46 -13.57
CA ALA A 364 15.75 -4.63 -13.58
C ALA A 364 16.24 -5.00 -12.18
N VAL A 365 16.60 -4.01 -11.35
CA VAL A 365 17.03 -4.24 -9.96
C VAL A 365 15.88 -4.76 -9.10
N ILE A 366 14.65 -4.27 -9.26
CA ILE A 366 13.47 -4.84 -8.59
C ILE A 366 13.28 -6.30 -9.00
N THR A 367 13.36 -6.59 -10.31
CA THR A 367 13.24 -7.95 -10.84
C THR A 367 14.29 -8.88 -10.20
N ALA A 368 15.55 -8.42 -10.14
CA ALA A 368 16.63 -9.18 -9.51
C ALA A 368 16.39 -9.41 -8.01
N GLY A 369 15.92 -8.39 -7.26
CA GLY A 369 15.58 -8.52 -5.85
C GLY A 369 14.47 -9.54 -5.58
N LEU A 370 13.39 -9.48 -6.36
CA LEU A 370 12.28 -10.45 -6.24
C LEU A 370 12.72 -11.86 -6.70
N TYR A 371 13.59 -11.97 -7.71
CA TYR A 371 14.15 -13.25 -8.12
C TYR A 371 15.04 -13.86 -7.01
N LEU A 372 15.88 -13.07 -6.35
CA LEU A 372 16.68 -13.54 -5.22
C LEU A 372 15.79 -14.06 -4.09
N LEU A 373 14.75 -13.30 -3.74
CA LEU A 373 13.75 -13.73 -2.74
C LEU A 373 13.00 -14.99 -3.17
N SER A 374 12.81 -15.24 -4.47
CA SER A 374 12.17 -16.46 -4.96
C SER A 374 13.03 -17.71 -4.78
N THR A 375 14.31 -17.56 -4.49
CA THR A 375 15.21 -18.70 -4.20
C THR A 375 15.27 -19.07 -2.72
N MET A 376 14.47 -18.45 -1.87
CA MET A 376 14.42 -18.72 -0.44
C MET A 376 13.97 -20.14 -0.14
N THR A 377 14.60 -20.73 0.86
CA THR A 377 14.32 -22.07 1.38
C THR A 377 14.27 -22.03 2.91
N VAL A 378 13.92 -23.15 3.55
CA VAL A 378 13.97 -23.27 5.03
C VAL A 378 15.39 -23.08 5.62
N HIS A 379 16.43 -23.11 4.79
CA HIS A 379 17.82 -22.92 5.21
C HIS A 379 18.33 -21.49 4.98
N THR A 380 17.51 -20.62 4.41
CA THR A 380 17.90 -19.23 4.13
C THR A 380 18.10 -18.47 5.43
N GLY A 381 19.29 -17.89 5.61
CA GLY A 381 19.66 -17.15 6.81
C GLY A 381 19.37 -15.64 6.72
N ASN A 382 19.56 -14.94 7.85
CA ASN A 382 19.33 -13.49 7.94
C ASN A 382 20.21 -12.69 6.96
N ASP A 383 21.48 -13.09 6.75
CA ASP A 383 22.42 -12.36 5.87
C ASP A 383 21.94 -12.37 4.42
N GLU A 384 21.38 -13.50 3.97
CA GLU A 384 20.80 -13.64 2.64
C GLU A 384 19.55 -12.77 2.50
N LEU A 385 18.65 -12.78 3.51
CA LEU A 385 17.46 -11.96 3.54
C LEU A 385 17.81 -10.47 3.49
N VAL A 386 18.76 -10.03 4.31
CA VAL A 386 19.21 -8.63 4.35
C VAL A 386 19.78 -8.22 2.99
N ARG A 387 20.62 -9.04 2.37
CA ARG A 387 21.16 -8.80 1.02
C ARG A 387 20.01 -8.60 0.02
N ASP A 388 19.03 -9.50 0.02
CA ASP A 388 17.92 -9.49 -0.93
C ASP A 388 16.99 -8.29 -0.70
N MET A 389 16.78 -7.92 0.57
CA MET A 389 16.06 -6.71 0.96
C MET A 389 16.77 -5.43 0.48
N VAL A 390 18.11 -5.36 0.60
CA VAL A 390 18.89 -4.24 0.06
C VAL A 390 18.68 -4.12 -1.45
N VAL A 391 18.86 -5.21 -2.20
CA VAL A 391 18.69 -5.21 -3.66
C VAL A 391 17.27 -4.74 -4.04
N LEU A 392 16.25 -5.30 -3.41
CA LEU A 392 14.87 -4.91 -3.66
C LEU A 392 14.64 -3.42 -3.35
N GLY A 393 15.14 -2.93 -2.22
CA GLY A 393 15.02 -1.54 -1.79
C GLY A 393 15.66 -0.54 -2.75
N LEU A 394 16.86 -0.84 -3.27
CA LEU A 394 17.54 -0.03 -4.27
C LEU A 394 16.69 0.13 -5.54
N GLY A 395 16.06 -0.94 -6.00
CA GLY A 395 15.17 -0.91 -7.16
C GLY A 395 13.88 -0.12 -6.89
N LEU A 396 13.22 -0.38 -5.77
CA LEU A 396 11.98 0.31 -5.37
C LEU A 396 12.18 1.83 -5.25
N GLY A 397 13.31 2.28 -4.71
CA GLY A 397 13.62 3.69 -4.57
C GLY A 397 13.68 4.42 -5.91
N THR A 398 14.22 3.79 -6.93
CA THR A 398 14.23 4.36 -8.28
C THR A 398 12.80 4.55 -8.81
N SER A 399 11.93 3.57 -8.61
CA SER A 399 10.58 3.57 -9.16
C SER A 399 9.64 4.61 -8.52
N MET A 400 9.76 4.83 -7.21
CA MET A 400 8.81 5.66 -6.45
C MET A 400 8.74 7.12 -6.89
N ALA A 401 9.89 7.77 -7.06
CA ALA A 401 9.97 9.17 -7.46
C ALA A 401 9.88 9.35 -8.97
N LEU A 402 10.53 8.46 -9.72
CA LEU A 402 10.73 8.56 -11.16
C LEU A 402 9.41 8.70 -11.93
N TYR A 403 8.50 7.73 -11.77
CA TYR A 403 7.29 7.69 -12.58
C TYR A 403 6.32 8.83 -12.27
N THR A 404 6.32 9.35 -11.03
CA THR A 404 5.56 10.56 -10.70
C THR A 404 6.08 11.78 -11.47
N ILE A 405 7.39 11.98 -11.49
CA ILE A 405 8.02 13.11 -12.22
C ILE A 405 7.82 12.96 -13.74
N VAL A 406 8.04 11.76 -14.27
CA VAL A 406 7.87 11.47 -15.70
C VAL A 406 6.45 11.78 -16.17
N VAL A 407 5.45 11.32 -15.42
CA VAL A 407 4.05 11.55 -15.75
C VAL A 407 3.69 13.03 -15.62
N GLN A 408 4.15 13.72 -14.57
CA GLN A 408 3.94 15.16 -14.42
C GLN A 408 4.59 16.00 -15.54
N ASN A 409 5.70 15.54 -16.11
CA ASN A 409 6.39 16.21 -17.19
C ASN A 409 5.61 16.23 -18.52
N VAL A 410 4.72 15.25 -18.71
CA VAL A 410 3.97 15.07 -19.97
C VAL A 410 2.74 15.96 -20.06
N PHE A 411 2.10 16.28 -18.92
CA PHE A 411 0.84 16.98 -18.88
C PHE A 411 0.99 18.45 -18.45
N SER A 412 0.02 19.30 -18.82
CA SER A 412 0.01 20.73 -18.44
C SER A 412 -0.09 20.92 -16.92
N ALA A 413 0.37 22.07 -16.43
CA ALA A 413 0.34 22.43 -15.02
C ALA A 413 -1.08 22.38 -14.42
N SER A 414 -2.10 22.73 -15.21
CA SER A 414 -3.52 22.69 -14.81
C SER A 414 -4.05 21.27 -14.56
N ARG A 415 -3.40 20.23 -15.11
CA ARG A 415 -3.82 18.82 -15.02
C ARG A 415 -2.97 17.97 -14.05
N LEU A 416 -1.93 18.53 -13.46
CA LEU A 416 -0.98 17.79 -12.60
C LEU A 416 -1.66 17.08 -11.43
N GLY A 417 -2.69 17.70 -10.82
CA GLY A 417 -3.43 17.11 -9.72
C GLY A 417 -4.11 15.80 -10.11
N VAL A 418 -4.90 15.83 -11.19
CA VAL A 418 -5.65 14.66 -11.68
C VAL A 418 -4.71 13.57 -12.17
N VAL A 419 -3.63 13.94 -12.85
CA VAL A 419 -2.63 13.01 -13.37
C VAL A 419 -1.89 12.28 -12.25
N THR A 420 -1.48 13.04 -11.21
CA THR A 420 -0.80 12.47 -10.03
C THR A 420 -1.75 11.58 -9.21
N ALA A 421 -3.00 12.00 -9.04
CA ALA A 421 -4.03 11.20 -8.36
C ALA A 421 -4.33 9.90 -9.13
N SER A 422 -4.42 9.96 -10.46
CA SER A 422 -4.62 8.78 -11.29
C SER A 422 -3.46 7.77 -11.16
N LEU A 423 -2.21 8.26 -11.16
CA LEU A 423 -1.04 7.38 -10.95
C LEU A 423 -1.02 6.78 -9.53
N ALA A 424 -1.37 7.58 -8.51
CA ALA A 424 -1.49 7.12 -7.14
C ALA A 424 -2.58 6.05 -6.98
N PHE A 425 -3.69 6.17 -7.72
CA PHE A 425 -4.74 5.15 -7.78
C PHE A 425 -4.21 3.81 -8.34
N PHE A 426 -3.48 3.82 -9.47
CA PHE A 426 -2.87 2.60 -10.02
C PHE A 426 -1.85 2.01 -9.05
N ARG A 427 -1.10 2.84 -8.32
CA ARG A 427 -0.18 2.42 -7.26
C ARG A 427 -0.92 1.68 -6.15
N SER A 428 -2.00 2.26 -5.63
CA SER A 428 -2.77 1.69 -4.52
C SER A 428 -3.49 0.40 -4.92
N ILE A 429 -4.10 0.37 -6.11
CA ILE A 429 -4.73 -0.86 -6.63
C ILE A 429 -3.68 -1.94 -6.87
N GLY A 430 -2.49 -1.59 -7.38
CA GLY A 430 -1.39 -2.54 -7.54
C GLY A 430 -1.04 -3.24 -6.22
N GLY A 431 -0.93 -2.47 -5.13
CA GLY A 431 -0.72 -3.02 -3.79
C GLY A 431 -1.85 -3.93 -3.33
N ALA A 432 -3.12 -3.51 -3.51
CA ALA A 432 -4.28 -4.28 -3.10
C ALA A 432 -4.45 -5.59 -3.92
N VAL A 433 -4.29 -5.51 -5.25
CA VAL A 433 -4.32 -6.68 -6.15
C VAL A 433 -3.15 -7.62 -5.83
N GLY A 434 -1.95 -7.04 -5.60
CA GLY A 434 -0.78 -7.81 -5.20
C GLY A 434 -1.02 -8.57 -3.91
N ALA A 435 -1.48 -7.90 -2.85
CA ALA A 435 -1.79 -8.54 -1.57
C ALA A 435 -2.84 -9.65 -1.71
N ALA A 436 -3.91 -9.43 -2.49
CA ALA A 436 -4.97 -10.39 -2.70
C ALA A 436 -4.49 -11.61 -3.51
N LEU A 437 -3.90 -11.38 -4.68
CA LEU A 437 -3.44 -12.44 -5.58
C LEU A 437 -2.30 -13.26 -4.96
N LEU A 438 -1.29 -12.59 -4.43
CA LEU A 438 -0.14 -13.25 -3.81
C LEU A 438 -0.57 -14.01 -2.55
N GLY A 439 -1.61 -13.52 -1.84
CA GLY A 439 -2.22 -14.23 -0.72
C GLY A 439 -2.85 -15.56 -1.13
N SER A 440 -3.63 -15.57 -2.20
CA SER A 440 -4.27 -16.80 -2.69
C SER A 440 -3.23 -17.81 -3.22
N VAL A 441 -2.19 -17.35 -3.89
CA VAL A 441 -1.08 -18.18 -4.36
C VAL A 441 -0.35 -18.82 -3.18
N MET A 442 0.02 -18.01 -2.18
CA MET A 442 0.72 -18.47 -0.98
C MET A 442 -0.08 -19.56 -0.24
N ILE A 443 -1.37 -19.30 0.01
CA ILE A 443 -2.25 -20.24 0.71
C ILE A 443 -2.43 -21.51 -0.12
N GLY A 444 -2.66 -21.40 -1.42
CA GLY A 444 -2.84 -22.54 -2.32
C GLY A 444 -1.60 -23.45 -2.36
N ARG A 445 -0.41 -22.86 -2.49
CA ARG A 445 0.86 -23.61 -2.49
C ARG A 445 1.14 -24.26 -1.15
N PHE A 446 0.99 -23.50 -0.07
CA PHE A 446 1.15 -24.02 1.29
C PHE A 446 0.24 -25.23 1.53
N THR A 447 -1.06 -25.10 1.23
CA THR A 447 -2.04 -26.18 1.44
C THR A 447 -1.67 -27.44 0.65
N GLY A 448 -1.25 -27.28 -0.62
CA GLY A 448 -0.82 -28.39 -1.45
C GLY A 448 0.41 -29.12 -0.90
N ASP A 449 1.44 -28.37 -0.50
CA ASP A 449 2.68 -28.94 0.03
C ASP A 449 2.47 -29.61 1.38
N VAL A 450 1.64 -29.04 2.27
CA VAL A 450 1.30 -29.64 3.56
C VAL A 450 0.49 -30.93 3.36
N GLN A 451 -0.51 -30.93 2.46
CA GLN A 451 -1.25 -32.15 2.16
C GLN A 451 -0.37 -33.27 1.61
N ALA A 452 0.55 -32.92 0.69
CA ALA A 452 1.50 -33.86 0.16
C ALA A 452 2.45 -34.40 1.24
N GLY A 453 2.95 -33.53 2.12
CA GLY A 453 3.79 -33.90 3.26
C GLY A 453 3.09 -34.82 4.25
N LEU A 454 1.83 -34.51 4.60
CA LEU A 454 1.00 -35.35 5.49
C LEU A 454 0.70 -36.72 4.86
N ALA A 455 0.41 -36.78 3.56
CA ALA A 455 0.16 -38.01 2.84
C ALA A 455 1.40 -38.92 2.75
N ALA A 456 2.60 -38.36 2.82
CA ALA A 456 3.85 -39.10 2.83
C ALA A 456 4.22 -39.70 4.19
N LEU A 457 3.52 -39.33 5.27
CA LEU A 457 3.77 -39.86 6.60
C LEU A 457 3.34 -41.33 6.71
N PRO A 458 4.11 -42.17 7.44
CA PRO A 458 3.73 -43.54 7.67
C PRO A 458 2.39 -43.69 8.40
N PRO A 459 1.54 -44.71 8.09
CA PRO A 459 0.25 -44.91 8.76
C PRO A 459 0.35 -45.05 10.28
N ALA A 460 1.48 -45.56 10.78
CA ALA A 460 1.75 -45.65 12.21
C ALA A 460 1.86 -44.25 12.88
N VAL A 461 2.28 -43.23 12.13
CA VAL A 461 2.37 -41.84 12.60
C VAL A 461 1.00 -41.18 12.55
N THR A 462 0.29 -41.33 11.44
CA THR A 462 -1.03 -40.69 11.24
C THR A 462 -2.10 -41.21 12.23
N SER A 463 -2.01 -42.47 12.69
CA SER A 463 -2.91 -43.03 13.68
C SER A 463 -2.82 -42.38 15.07
N HIS A 464 -1.69 -41.72 15.39
CA HIS A 464 -1.46 -41.04 16.66
C HIS A 464 -1.79 -39.54 16.63
N MET A 465 -2.06 -38.97 15.46
CA MET A 465 -2.16 -37.55 15.26
C MET A 465 -3.57 -36.96 15.49
N GLY A 466 -4.59 -37.80 15.67
CA GLY A 466 -5.96 -37.37 15.99
C GLY A 466 -6.52 -36.29 15.08
N THR A 467 -6.99 -35.18 15.67
CA THR A 467 -7.53 -34.02 14.94
C THR A 467 -6.47 -33.17 14.25
N LEU A 468 -5.18 -33.28 14.62
CA LEU A 468 -4.08 -32.50 14.02
C LEU A 468 -3.80 -32.88 12.57
N THR A 469 -4.24 -34.05 12.12
CA THR A 469 -4.01 -34.53 10.74
C THR A 469 -5.17 -34.29 9.79
N ASN A 470 -6.34 -33.91 10.32
CA ASN A 470 -7.55 -33.88 9.49
C ASN A 470 -7.66 -32.69 8.53
N SER A 471 -6.77 -31.71 8.64
CA SER A 471 -6.69 -30.66 7.61
C SER A 471 -5.35 -29.91 7.67
N ALA A 472 -4.83 -29.53 6.50
CA ALA A 472 -3.73 -28.58 6.36
C ALA A 472 -4.01 -27.27 7.13
N GLN A 473 -5.28 -26.91 7.31
CA GLN A 473 -5.75 -25.77 8.09
C GLN A 473 -5.35 -25.80 9.57
N VAL A 474 -5.46 -26.95 10.22
CA VAL A 474 -5.05 -27.07 11.61
C VAL A 474 -3.56 -26.84 11.76
N LEU A 475 -2.77 -27.40 10.84
CA LEU A 475 -1.31 -27.21 10.83
C LEU A 475 -0.92 -25.77 10.47
N MET A 476 -1.71 -25.10 9.63
CA MET A 476 -1.54 -23.69 9.29
C MET A 476 -1.66 -22.76 10.49
N ASN A 477 -2.65 -23.02 11.33
CA ASN A 477 -2.97 -22.17 12.48
C ASN A 477 -2.19 -22.56 13.75
N ALA A 478 -1.59 -23.76 13.78
CA ALA A 478 -0.84 -24.25 14.93
C ALA A 478 0.57 -23.63 15.00
N THR A 479 0.95 -23.15 16.15
CA THR A 479 2.33 -22.77 16.46
C THR A 479 3.19 -24.01 16.72
N ASN A 480 4.52 -23.92 16.61
CA ASN A 480 5.43 -25.02 16.96
C ASN A 480 5.20 -25.48 18.41
N THR A 481 4.94 -24.54 19.32
CA THR A 481 4.66 -24.82 20.73
C THR A 481 3.38 -25.64 20.89
N GLU A 482 2.32 -25.33 20.16
CA GLU A 482 1.06 -26.06 20.19
C GLU A 482 1.18 -27.47 19.61
N ILE A 483 1.89 -27.62 18.49
CA ILE A 483 2.19 -28.93 17.88
C ILE A 483 2.94 -29.80 18.89
N THR A 484 3.99 -29.26 19.52
CA THR A 484 4.80 -29.97 20.51
C THR A 484 3.99 -30.31 21.75
N ALA A 485 3.17 -29.38 22.25
CA ALA A 485 2.31 -29.61 23.43
C ALA A 485 1.25 -30.68 23.17
N ALA A 486 0.62 -30.67 22.00
CA ALA A 486 -0.40 -31.66 21.63
C ALA A 486 0.17 -33.08 21.53
N LEU A 487 1.45 -33.22 21.15
CA LEU A 487 2.12 -34.50 20.99
C LEU A 487 2.97 -34.92 22.21
N ALA A 488 3.14 -34.05 23.22
CA ALA A 488 3.88 -34.32 24.44
C ALA A 488 3.40 -35.59 25.20
N PRO A 489 2.08 -35.93 25.26
CA PRO A 489 1.64 -37.15 25.94
C PRO A 489 2.19 -38.45 25.34
N TYR A 490 2.68 -38.43 24.11
CA TYR A 490 3.21 -39.60 23.42
C TYR A 490 4.73 -39.81 23.63
N GLY A 491 5.38 -38.97 24.44
CA GLY A 491 6.81 -39.10 24.76
C GLY A 491 7.74 -38.95 23.56
N ALA A 492 8.80 -39.76 23.48
CA ALA A 492 9.80 -39.68 22.41
C ALA A 492 9.23 -39.84 20.97
N PRO A 493 8.29 -40.79 20.70
CA PRO A 493 7.61 -40.84 19.41
C PRO A 493 6.84 -39.54 19.08
N GLY A 494 6.16 -38.94 20.07
CA GLY A 494 5.46 -37.68 19.90
C GLY A 494 6.38 -36.53 19.51
N ALA A 495 7.55 -36.43 20.14
CA ALA A 495 8.56 -35.43 19.80
C ALA A 495 9.10 -35.59 18.35
N ALA A 496 9.31 -36.81 17.90
CA ALA A 496 9.75 -37.10 16.52
C ALA A 496 8.66 -36.70 15.50
N ILE A 497 7.38 -36.97 15.82
CA ILE A 497 6.24 -36.58 14.99
C ILE A 497 6.11 -35.06 14.95
N ALA A 498 6.27 -34.38 16.08
CA ALA A 498 6.21 -32.93 16.16
C ALA A 498 7.27 -32.29 15.24
N ALA A 499 8.51 -32.79 15.28
CA ALA A 499 9.59 -32.29 14.41
C ALA A 499 9.31 -32.52 12.91
N GLN A 500 8.67 -33.64 12.55
CA GLN A 500 8.25 -33.88 11.15
C GLN A 500 7.15 -32.93 10.72
N LEU A 501 6.14 -32.68 11.54
CA LEU A 501 5.07 -31.74 11.24
C LEU A 501 5.57 -30.30 11.14
N GLU A 502 6.49 -29.91 12.01
CA GLU A 502 7.16 -28.62 11.95
C GLU A 502 7.94 -28.47 10.63
N THR A 503 8.67 -29.50 10.23
CA THR A 503 9.40 -29.49 8.95
C THR A 503 8.45 -29.37 7.76
N ILE A 504 7.35 -30.11 7.73
CA ILE A 504 6.32 -30.05 6.68
C ILE A 504 5.73 -28.63 6.62
N ARG A 505 5.36 -28.07 7.77
CA ARG A 505 4.80 -26.73 7.86
C ARG A 505 5.79 -25.65 7.37
N ASN A 506 7.00 -25.66 7.90
CA ASN A 506 8.00 -24.64 7.57
C ASN A 506 8.43 -24.73 6.10
N THR A 507 8.52 -25.94 5.54
CA THR A 507 8.78 -26.14 4.11
C THR A 507 7.62 -25.61 3.27
N GLY A 508 6.38 -25.88 3.66
CA GLY A 508 5.20 -25.35 2.96
C GLY A 508 5.13 -23.82 3.00
N ILE A 509 5.45 -23.19 4.15
CA ILE A 509 5.51 -21.72 4.26
C ILE A 509 6.62 -21.17 3.35
N ALA A 510 7.83 -21.74 3.42
CA ALA A 510 8.96 -21.26 2.63
C ALA A 510 8.71 -21.40 1.13
N SER A 511 8.15 -22.53 0.66
CA SER A 511 7.82 -22.75 -0.75
C SER A 511 6.70 -21.82 -1.23
N GLY A 512 5.67 -21.61 -0.42
CA GLY A 512 4.59 -20.66 -0.74
C GLY A 512 5.09 -19.24 -0.90
N ILE A 513 5.97 -18.79 0.01
CA ILE A 513 6.59 -17.45 -0.05
C ILE A 513 7.54 -17.35 -1.27
N SER A 514 8.35 -18.36 -1.52
CA SER A 514 9.22 -18.42 -2.70
C SER A 514 8.41 -18.29 -4.00
N GLU A 515 7.27 -19.00 -4.13
CA GLU A 515 6.40 -18.91 -5.29
C GLU A 515 5.77 -17.51 -5.44
N VAL A 516 5.37 -16.86 -4.36
CA VAL A 516 4.90 -15.46 -4.35
C VAL A 516 5.94 -14.54 -4.99
N PHE A 517 7.21 -14.66 -4.58
CA PHE A 517 8.28 -13.83 -5.14
C PHE A 517 8.64 -14.22 -6.57
N ALA A 518 8.56 -15.50 -6.95
CA ALA A 518 8.75 -15.95 -8.33
C ALA A 518 7.71 -15.34 -9.28
N ILE A 519 6.44 -15.34 -8.89
CA ILE A 519 5.36 -14.68 -9.64
C ILE A 519 5.61 -13.17 -9.69
N GLY A 520 5.96 -12.55 -8.57
CA GLY A 520 6.33 -11.14 -8.51
C GLY A 520 7.47 -10.78 -9.47
N ALA A 521 8.53 -11.60 -9.50
CA ALA A 521 9.65 -11.44 -10.43
C ALA A 521 9.20 -11.59 -11.90
N GLY A 522 8.35 -12.58 -12.19
CA GLY A 522 7.76 -12.77 -13.53
C GLY A 522 6.94 -11.56 -13.99
N LEU A 523 6.11 -11.00 -13.13
CA LEU A 523 5.37 -9.77 -13.40
C LEU A 523 6.32 -8.58 -13.61
N MET A 524 7.40 -8.49 -12.84
CA MET A 524 8.40 -7.43 -13.02
C MET A 524 9.20 -7.57 -14.32
N VAL A 525 9.38 -8.78 -14.86
CA VAL A 525 9.93 -8.96 -16.23
C VAL A 525 9.00 -8.31 -17.26
N VAL A 526 7.69 -8.46 -17.12
CA VAL A 526 6.72 -7.76 -17.99
C VAL A 526 6.85 -6.24 -17.84
N ALA A 527 6.98 -5.75 -16.61
CA ALA A 527 7.21 -4.32 -16.34
C ALA A 527 8.56 -3.84 -16.92
N LEU A 528 9.61 -4.67 -16.85
CA LEU A 528 10.93 -4.37 -17.45
C LEU A 528 10.82 -4.27 -18.98
N VAL A 529 10.14 -5.20 -19.63
CA VAL A 529 9.86 -5.13 -21.07
C VAL A 529 9.06 -3.88 -21.40
N ALA A 530 8.02 -3.55 -20.61
CA ALA A 530 7.25 -2.31 -20.80
C ALA A 530 8.13 -1.06 -20.66
N SER A 531 9.12 -1.03 -19.76
CA SER A 531 10.02 0.10 -19.57
C SER A 531 10.89 0.39 -20.81
N LEU A 532 11.18 -0.61 -21.63
CA LEU A 532 11.89 -0.44 -22.89
C LEU A 532 11.12 0.41 -23.90
N PHE A 533 9.79 0.36 -23.86
CA PHE A 533 8.89 1.15 -24.69
C PHE A 533 8.61 2.55 -24.13
N LEU A 534 9.14 2.89 -22.96
CA LEU A 534 8.99 4.23 -22.39
C LEU A 534 9.67 5.25 -23.31
N ARG A 535 8.88 6.20 -23.83
CA ARG A 535 9.40 7.28 -24.68
C ARG A 535 10.07 8.32 -23.80
N GLU A 536 11.27 8.76 -24.18
CA GLU A 536 12.02 9.82 -23.51
C GLU A 536 11.64 11.17 -24.08
N ILE A 537 11.18 12.08 -23.21
CA ILE A 537 10.86 13.46 -23.55
C ILE A 537 11.72 14.35 -22.64
N PRO A 538 12.35 15.42 -23.16
CA PRO A 538 13.10 16.35 -22.34
C PRO A 538 12.29 16.86 -21.16
N LEU A 539 12.92 16.97 -19.99
CA LEU A 539 12.25 17.54 -18.82
C LEU A 539 12.00 19.03 -19.04
N ARG A 540 10.80 19.50 -18.69
CA ARG A 540 10.45 20.91 -18.75
C ARG A 540 11.27 21.69 -17.73
N THR A 541 11.86 22.79 -18.18
CA THR A 541 12.62 23.71 -17.33
C THR A 541 11.76 24.85 -16.79
N THR A 542 10.58 25.08 -17.38
CA THR A 542 9.63 26.14 -16.99
C THR A 542 8.22 25.57 -16.91
N ASN A 543 7.38 26.19 -16.08
CA ASN A 543 5.94 25.87 -15.97
C ASN A 543 5.09 26.61 -17.01
N GLU A 544 5.70 27.38 -17.91
CA GLU A 544 4.97 28.06 -18.99
C GLU A 544 4.53 27.04 -20.03
N GLU A 545 3.28 27.17 -20.47
CA GLU A 545 2.75 26.39 -21.58
C GLU A 545 3.50 26.80 -22.86
N THR A 546 4.37 25.93 -23.34
CA THR A 546 4.88 26.10 -24.72
C THR A 546 3.66 25.93 -25.64
N PRO A 547 3.34 26.92 -26.49
CA PRO A 547 2.28 26.76 -27.48
C PRO A 547 2.53 25.47 -28.27
N ALA A 548 1.48 24.65 -28.43
CA ALA A 548 1.58 23.42 -29.18
C ALA A 548 2.28 23.72 -30.54
N ALA A 549 3.45 23.15 -30.73
CA ALA A 549 4.12 23.17 -32.03
C ALA A 549 3.25 22.38 -33.02
N GLY A 550 2.35 23.09 -33.70
CA GLY A 550 1.38 22.46 -34.62
C GLY A 550 0.35 23.40 -35.24
N ALA A 551 0.46 24.71 -35.00
CA ALA A 551 -0.31 25.70 -35.76
C ALA A 551 0.69 26.60 -36.57
N VAL A 552 1.43 25.98 -37.46
CA VAL A 552 2.08 26.73 -38.56
C VAL A 552 1.19 26.51 -39.77
N ASP A 553 0.53 27.57 -40.12
CA ASP A 553 -0.06 27.94 -41.39
C ASP A 553 0.03 26.89 -42.53
N ALA A 554 -1.13 26.34 -42.90
CA ALA A 554 -1.33 25.91 -44.27
C ALA A 554 -1.85 27.14 -45.06
N PRO A 555 -1.28 27.45 -46.25
CA PRO A 555 -1.65 28.58 -47.06
C PRO A 555 -3.02 28.49 -47.69
#